data_50f550c740c691f689fbde1e588a66fe
#
_entry.id   50f550c740c691f689fbde1e588a66fe
#
_cell.length_a   1.000
_cell.length_b   1.000
_cell.length_c   1.000
_cell.angle_alpha   90.00
_cell.angle_beta   90.00
_cell.angle_gamma   90.00
#
_symmetry.space_group_name_H-M   'P 1'
#
loop_
_entity.id
_entity.type
_entity.pdbx_description
1 polymer ?
#
loop_
_entity_poly.entity_id
_entity_poly.type
_entity_poly.pdbx_seq_one_letter_code
_entity_poly.pdbx_strand_id
1 'polypeptide(L)'
;IKGARVLELGSSCGGNIIPQALYNPEATFTGIDLSPVQIKHGNELIKSIGLTNITLLEKDIMDIDDDFGTFDYIIVHGIWSWVPDIVKDKILSICNRNLSDRGIAYVSYNTYPGWKRLEQIRDIMLYSETQAKKDSLQERTIYTKNVLKLIAETMKMDEEIQKQSGYKIDNINRVLQSNNYYVGHEY
;
A
#
# COMPACT_ATOMS: atom_id res chain seq x y z
N ILE A 1 -13.10 19.95 6.85
CA ILE A 1 -14.17 18.94 6.94
C ILE A 1 -14.67 18.81 8.39
N LYS A 2 -15.31 19.88 8.87
CA LYS A 2 -15.77 19.99 10.27
C LYS A 2 -16.76 18.88 10.61
N GLY A 3 -16.47 18.13 11.70
CA GLY A 3 -17.34 17.07 12.20
C GLY A 3 -17.41 15.81 11.35
N ALA A 4 -16.61 15.70 10.27
CA ALA A 4 -16.63 14.53 9.41
C ALA A 4 -15.99 13.30 10.09
N ARG A 5 -16.51 12.13 9.77
CA ARG A 5 -15.98 10.82 10.14
C ARG A 5 -15.31 10.18 8.94
N VAL A 6 -14.05 9.83 9.07
CA VAL A 6 -13.21 9.29 7.99
C VAL A 6 -12.74 7.89 8.36
N LEU A 7 -12.93 6.94 7.45
CA LEU A 7 -12.40 5.58 7.54
C LEU A 7 -11.37 5.35 6.44
N GLU A 8 -10.21 4.81 6.78
CA GLU A 8 -9.24 4.28 5.81
C GLU A 8 -9.09 2.78 5.98
N LEU A 9 -9.37 2.04 4.90
CA LEU A 9 -9.17 0.59 4.82
C LEU A 9 -7.76 0.30 4.30
N GLY A 10 -6.96 -0.49 5.04
CA GLY A 10 -5.56 -0.75 4.72
C GLY A 10 -4.67 0.47 5.00
N SER A 11 -4.81 1.05 6.19
CA SER A 11 -4.12 2.29 6.56
C SER A 11 -2.61 2.13 6.79
N SER A 12 -2.09 0.89 6.83
CA SER A 12 -0.70 0.61 7.19
C SER A 12 -0.34 1.30 8.53
N CYS A 13 0.79 1.97 8.61
CA CYS A 13 1.18 2.78 9.78
C CYS A 13 0.54 4.19 9.80
N GLY A 14 -0.47 4.45 8.98
CA GLY A 14 -1.19 5.72 8.96
C GLY A 14 -0.56 6.83 8.11
N GLY A 15 0.35 6.48 7.19
CA GLY A 15 1.08 7.45 6.37
C GLY A 15 0.19 8.43 5.59
N ASN A 16 -0.99 8.00 5.18
CA ASN A 16 -1.98 8.83 4.50
C ASN A 16 -2.93 9.53 5.48
N ILE A 17 -3.45 8.80 6.48
CA ILE A 17 -4.54 9.29 7.34
C ILE A 17 -4.06 10.18 8.51
N ILE A 18 -2.85 9.97 9.05
CA ILE A 18 -2.30 10.77 10.16
C ILE A 18 -2.11 12.25 9.76
N PRO A 19 -1.50 12.58 8.59
CA PRO A 19 -1.41 13.96 8.15
C PRO A 19 -2.81 14.62 7.99
N GLN A 20 -3.80 13.87 7.51
CA GLN A 20 -5.15 14.38 7.37
C GLN A 20 -5.80 14.70 8.72
N ALA A 21 -5.58 13.85 9.73
CA ALA A 21 -6.05 14.09 11.09
C ALA A 21 -5.39 15.34 11.70
N LEU A 22 -4.09 15.54 11.47
CA LEU A 22 -3.36 16.71 11.93
C LEU A 22 -3.92 18.02 11.35
N TYR A 23 -4.24 18.05 10.07
CA TYR A 23 -4.77 19.25 9.41
C TYR A 23 -6.27 19.47 9.58
N ASN A 24 -6.99 18.49 10.12
CA ASN A 24 -8.45 18.57 10.30
C ASN A 24 -8.85 18.19 11.74
N PRO A 25 -8.52 19.01 12.75
CA PRO A 25 -8.70 18.67 14.17
C PRO A 25 -10.18 18.50 14.58
N GLU A 26 -11.12 19.05 13.81
CA GLU A 26 -12.56 18.92 14.07
C GLU A 26 -13.20 17.67 13.42
N ALA A 27 -12.45 16.86 12.66
CA ALA A 27 -12.88 15.60 12.10
C ALA A 27 -12.32 14.42 12.91
N THR A 28 -12.96 13.27 12.82
CA THR A 28 -12.50 12.02 13.45
C THR A 28 -12.04 11.03 12.40
N PHE A 29 -10.95 10.34 12.68
CA PHE A 29 -10.29 9.44 11.75
C PHE A 29 -10.16 8.04 12.35
N THR A 30 -10.49 7.03 11.56
CA THR A 30 -10.28 5.62 11.89
C THR A 30 -9.51 4.98 10.76
N GLY A 31 -8.35 4.40 11.05
CA GLY A 31 -7.61 3.56 10.11
C GLY A 31 -7.64 2.11 10.57
N ILE A 32 -7.78 1.18 9.63
CA ILE A 32 -7.65 -0.25 9.92
C ILE A 32 -6.58 -0.88 9.04
N ASP A 33 -5.86 -1.84 9.60
CA ASP A 33 -4.90 -2.66 8.88
C ASP A 33 -4.77 -4.04 9.54
N LEU A 34 -4.46 -5.06 8.76
CA LEU A 34 -4.27 -6.42 9.25
C LEU A 34 -2.94 -6.60 9.98
N SER A 35 -1.96 -5.71 9.74
CA SER A 35 -0.61 -5.84 10.28
C SER A 35 -0.46 -5.23 11.68
N PRO A 36 -0.28 -6.04 12.75
CA PRO A 36 -0.09 -5.53 14.10
C PRO A 36 1.15 -4.64 14.23
N VAL A 37 2.20 -4.93 13.45
CA VAL A 37 3.45 -4.15 13.45
C VAL A 37 3.21 -2.74 12.90
N GLN A 38 2.47 -2.61 11.80
CA GLN A 38 2.14 -1.32 11.20
C GLN A 38 1.26 -0.49 12.13
N ILE A 39 0.21 -1.09 12.66
CA ILE A 39 -0.70 -0.43 13.60
C ILE A 39 0.03 0.04 14.86
N LYS A 40 0.92 -0.77 15.41
CA LYS A 40 1.75 -0.37 16.56
C LYS A 40 2.59 0.86 16.25
N HIS A 41 3.33 0.85 15.13
CA HIS A 41 4.15 1.99 14.73
C HIS A 41 3.32 3.27 14.51
N GLY A 42 2.17 3.15 13.84
CA GLY A 42 1.27 4.28 13.64
C GLY A 42 0.74 4.85 14.96
N ASN A 43 0.33 4.01 15.89
CA ASN A 43 -0.15 4.44 17.20
C ASN A 43 0.96 5.08 18.06
N GLU A 44 2.20 4.60 17.97
CA GLU A 44 3.36 5.24 18.61
C GLU A 44 3.58 6.65 18.04
N LEU A 45 3.50 6.83 16.72
CA LEU A 45 3.60 8.13 16.07
C LEU A 45 2.46 9.06 16.52
N ILE A 46 1.20 8.62 16.45
CA ILE A 46 0.01 9.38 16.89
C ILE A 46 0.21 9.91 18.33
N LYS A 47 0.66 9.02 19.23
CA LYS A 47 0.95 9.38 20.62
C LYS A 47 2.08 10.40 20.72
N SER A 48 3.17 10.25 19.94
CA SER A 48 4.33 11.15 20.00
C SER A 48 4.01 12.57 19.56
N ILE A 49 3.08 12.76 18.62
CA ILE A 49 2.64 14.06 18.11
C ILE A 49 1.38 14.58 18.81
N GLY A 50 0.81 13.84 19.76
CA GLY A 50 -0.30 14.27 20.60
C GLY A 50 -1.66 14.37 19.90
N LEU A 51 -1.88 13.62 18.80
CA LEU A 51 -3.20 13.61 18.15
C LEU A 51 -4.22 12.81 18.98
N THR A 52 -5.44 13.36 19.08
CA THR A 52 -6.56 12.75 19.83
C THR A 52 -7.78 12.43 18.96
N ASN A 53 -7.76 12.84 17.70
CA ASN A 53 -8.87 12.69 16.76
C ASN A 53 -8.67 11.56 15.75
N ILE A 54 -7.71 10.65 16.00
CA ILE A 54 -7.42 9.51 15.14
C ILE A 54 -7.19 8.25 15.98
N THR A 55 -7.64 7.12 15.46
CA THR A 55 -7.41 5.77 16.02
C THR A 55 -7.01 4.82 14.89
N LEU A 56 -5.92 4.07 15.08
CA LEU A 56 -5.54 2.96 14.20
C LEU A 56 -5.83 1.63 14.90
N LEU A 57 -6.52 0.73 14.20
CA LEU A 57 -6.98 -0.56 14.74
C LEU A 57 -6.40 -1.71 13.92
N GLU A 58 -5.86 -2.71 14.60
CA GLU A 58 -5.58 -4.01 13.99
C GLU A 58 -6.93 -4.71 13.73
N LYS A 59 -7.31 -4.80 12.45
CA LYS A 59 -8.59 -5.39 12.07
C LYS A 59 -8.58 -5.86 10.62
N ASP A 60 -9.15 -7.06 10.38
CA ASP A 60 -9.38 -7.55 9.04
C ASP A 60 -10.55 -6.77 8.39
N ILE A 61 -10.38 -6.40 7.12
CA ILE A 61 -11.45 -5.80 6.30
C ILE A 61 -12.68 -6.73 6.27
N MET A 62 -12.46 -8.04 6.29
CA MET A 62 -13.53 -9.03 6.27
C MET A 62 -14.43 -8.99 7.51
N ASP A 63 -13.92 -8.48 8.64
CA ASP A 63 -14.63 -8.37 9.93
C ASP A 63 -15.38 -7.05 10.11
N ILE A 64 -15.39 -6.16 9.10
CA ILE A 64 -16.17 -4.92 9.14
C ILE A 64 -17.63 -5.23 8.82
N ASP A 65 -18.51 -4.89 9.72
CA ASP A 65 -19.96 -5.04 9.60
C ASP A 65 -20.68 -3.67 9.61
N ASP A 66 -22.01 -3.70 9.58
CA ASP A 66 -22.83 -2.48 9.57
C ASP A 66 -22.71 -1.72 10.93
N ASP A 67 -22.42 -2.43 12.02
CA ASP A 67 -22.30 -1.86 13.37
C ASP A 67 -20.93 -1.18 13.59
N PHE A 68 -19.96 -1.38 12.68
CA PHE A 68 -18.66 -0.70 12.76
C PHE A 68 -18.79 0.83 12.69
N GLY A 69 -19.84 1.32 12.07
CA GLY A 69 -20.23 2.72 12.07
C GLY A 69 -20.45 3.29 10.67
N THR A 70 -20.87 4.55 10.65
CA THR A 70 -21.14 5.29 9.42
C THR A 70 -20.10 6.39 9.24
N PHE A 71 -19.59 6.58 8.02
CA PHE A 71 -18.49 7.48 7.70
C PHE A 71 -18.86 8.43 6.56
N ASP A 72 -18.38 9.66 6.62
CA ASP A 72 -18.58 10.65 5.56
C ASP A 72 -17.56 10.46 4.43
N TYR A 73 -16.40 9.87 4.75
CA TYR A 73 -15.37 9.50 3.78
C TYR A 73 -14.87 8.09 4.08
N ILE A 74 -14.84 7.24 3.05
CA ILE A 74 -14.19 5.93 3.10
C ILE A 74 -13.05 5.94 2.08
N ILE A 75 -11.82 5.75 2.56
CA ILE A 75 -10.60 5.79 1.75
C ILE A 75 -10.06 4.36 1.61
N VAL A 76 -9.83 3.96 0.37
CA VAL A 76 -9.20 2.68 0.00
C VAL A 76 -8.03 3.02 -0.91
N HIS A 77 -6.87 3.28 -0.31
CA HIS A 77 -5.70 3.76 -1.03
C HIS A 77 -4.58 2.71 -1.05
N GLY A 78 -4.17 2.31 -2.25
CA GLY A 78 -3.01 1.44 -2.45
C GLY A 78 -3.24 -0.05 -2.15
N ILE A 79 -4.48 -0.52 -1.90
CA ILE A 79 -4.75 -1.94 -1.59
C ILE A 79 -5.59 -2.67 -2.64
N TRP A 80 -6.49 -1.99 -3.35
CA TRP A 80 -7.46 -2.61 -4.26
C TRP A 80 -6.83 -3.56 -5.29
N SER A 81 -5.70 -3.18 -5.86
CA SER A 81 -5.03 -3.97 -6.89
C SER A 81 -4.28 -5.20 -6.36
N TRP A 82 -4.19 -5.35 -5.03
CA TRP A 82 -3.36 -6.36 -4.37
C TRP A 82 -4.16 -7.40 -3.61
N VAL A 83 -5.43 -7.12 -3.34
CA VAL A 83 -6.30 -8.01 -2.56
C VAL A 83 -7.08 -8.97 -3.46
N PRO A 84 -7.44 -10.17 -2.94
CA PRO A 84 -8.31 -11.11 -3.65
C PRO A 84 -9.71 -10.53 -3.95
N ASP A 85 -10.40 -11.07 -4.93
CA ASP A 85 -11.72 -10.56 -5.36
C ASP A 85 -12.76 -10.58 -4.22
N ILE A 86 -12.73 -11.58 -3.35
CA ILE A 86 -13.62 -11.64 -2.18
C ILE A 86 -13.42 -10.43 -1.25
N VAL A 87 -12.19 -9.93 -1.11
CA VAL A 87 -11.89 -8.73 -0.32
C VAL A 87 -12.35 -7.47 -1.06
N LYS A 88 -12.23 -7.43 -2.40
CA LYS A 88 -12.77 -6.33 -3.22
C LYS A 88 -14.28 -6.23 -3.07
N ASP A 89 -15.00 -7.35 -3.13
CA ASP A 89 -16.46 -7.38 -2.92
C ASP A 89 -16.81 -6.88 -1.51
N LYS A 90 -16.03 -7.26 -0.51
CA LYS A 90 -16.21 -6.78 0.86
C LYS A 90 -15.98 -5.27 0.98
N ILE A 91 -14.93 -4.73 0.35
CA ILE A 91 -14.65 -3.30 0.30
C ILE A 91 -15.84 -2.54 -0.32
N LEU A 92 -16.38 -3.01 -1.44
CA LEU A 92 -17.57 -2.39 -2.05
C LEU A 92 -18.79 -2.48 -1.14
N SER A 93 -18.97 -3.60 -0.44
CA SER A 93 -20.04 -3.76 0.55
C SER A 93 -19.89 -2.74 1.69
N ILE A 94 -18.69 -2.53 2.22
CA ILE A 94 -18.41 -1.53 3.25
C ILE A 94 -18.71 -0.13 2.71
N CYS A 95 -18.25 0.21 1.50
CA CYS A 95 -18.57 1.49 0.87
C CYS A 95 -20.08 1.70 0.69
N ASN A 96 -20.86 0.65 0.47
CA ASN A 96 -22.32 0.75 0.35
C ASN A 96 -23.05 0.88 1.68
N ARG A 97 -22.58 0.19 2.74
CA ARG A 97 -23.30 0.06 4.02
C ARG A 97 -22.85 1.04 5.07
N ASN A 98 -21.54 1.37 5.09
CA ASN A 98 -20.93 2.19 6.12
C ASN A 98 -20.69 3.65 5.65
N LEU A 99 -21.12 4.01 4.43
CA LEU A 99 -21.04 5.40 3.95
C LEU A 99 -22.32 6.16 4.37
N SER A 100 -22.19 7.41 4.80
CA SER A 100 -23.34 8.28 5.05
C SER A 100 -24.05 8.64 3.74
N ASP A 101 -25.31 9.09 3.80
CA ASP A 101 -26.14 9.42 2.63
C ASP A 101 -25.48 10.40 1.64
N ARG A 102 -24.57 11.25 2.12
CA ARG A 102 -23.82 12.22 1.32
C ARG A 102 -22.32 11.96 1.34
N GLY A 103 -21.93 10.79 1.79
CA GLY A 103 -20.54 10.40 1.92
C GLY A 103 -19.88 10.10 0.57
N ILE A 104 -18.57 10.07 0.57
CA ILE A 104 -17.74 9.79 -0.61
C ILE A 104 -16.81 8.65 -0.29
N ALA A 105 -16.82 7.61 -1.17
CA ALA A 105 -15.80 6.57 -1.17
C ALA A 105 -14.73 6.91 -2.23
N TYR A 106 -13.47 6.90 -1.81
CA TYR A 106 -12.31 7.00 -2.69
C TYR A 106 -11.60 5.66 -2.77
N VAL A 107 -11.58 5.06 -3.97
CA VAL A 107 -10.89 3.78 -4.21
C VAL A 107 -9.84 3.98 -5.30
N SER A 108 -8.56 3.88 -4.94
CA SER A 108 -7.47 3.92 -5.92
C SER A 108 -7.09 2.51 -6.38
N TYR A 109 -6.77 2.39 -7.66
CA TYR A 109 -6.32 1.14 -8.25
C TYR A 109 -5.39 1.38 -9.44
N ASN A 110 -4.56 0.38 -9.72
CA ASN A 110 -3.61 0.44 -10.82
C ASN A 110 -4.31 0.16 -12.15
N THR A 111 -3.99 0.95 -13.17
CA THR A 111 -4.60 0.84 -14.50
C THR A 111 -3.56 0.69 -15.60
N TYR A 112 -3.92 -0.03 -16.67
CA TYR A 112 -3.16 -0.03 -17.91
C TYR A 112 -3.48 1.24 -18.74
N PRO A 113 -2.51 1.72 -19.54
CA PRO A 113 -1.16 1.21 -19.78
C PRO A 113 -0.12 1.64 -18.72
N GLY A 114 -0.47 2.52 -17.77
CA GLY A 114 0.47 3.09 -16.81
C GLY A 114 1.22 2.04 -15.99
N TRP A 115 0.50 1.09 -15.43
CA TRP A 115 1.06 0.01 -14.62
C TRP A 115 1.94 -0.97 -15.40
N LYS A 116 1.71 -1.14 -16.70
CA LYS A 116 2.47 -2.06 -17.57
C LYS A 116 3.99 -1.89 -17.47
N ARG A 117 4.45 -0.67 -17.19
CA ARG A 117 5.88 -0.38 -17.08
C ARG A 117 6.54 -1.00 -15.84
N LEU A 118 5.79 -1.11 -14.74
CA LEU A 118 6.29 -1.68 -13.49
C LEU A 118 6.04 -3.19 -13.42
N GLU A 119 5.02 -3.69 -14.10
CA GLU A 119 4.66 -5.10 -14.16
C GLU A 119 5.84 -5.98 -14.62
N GLN A 120 6.60 -5.54 -15.60
CA GLN A 120 7.78 -6.28 -16.08
C GLN A 120 8.83 -6.50 -14.99
N ILE A 121 9.05 -5.50 -14.14
CA ILE A 121 10.00 -5.62 -13.02
C ILE A 121 9.42 -6.56 -11.96
N ARG A 122 8.15 -6.43 -11.67
CA ARG A 122 7.42 -7.33 -10.76
C ARG A 122 7.48 -8.78 -11.24
N ASP A 123 7.24 -9.04 -12.52
CA ASP A 123 7.32 -10.39 -13.10
C ASP A 123 8.72 -10.99 -12.96
N ILE A 124 9.77 -10.20 -13.21
CA ILE A 124 11.17 -10.62 -13.00
C ILE A 124 11.39 -10.96 -11.51
N MET A 125 10.89 -10.15 -10.59
CA MET A 125 11.03 -10.40 -9.15
C MET A 125 10.30 -11.65 -8.72
N LEU A 126 9.04 -11.82 -9.11
CA LEU A 126 8.26 -13.02 -8.80
C LEU A 126 8.91 -14.29 -9.35
N TYR A 127 9.36 -14.25 -10.61
CA TYR A 127 10.09 -15.37 -11.18
C TYR A 127 11.39 -15.67 -10.41
N SER A 128 12.16 -14.64 -10.09
CA SER A 128 13.41 -14.80 -9.33
C SER A 128 13.16 -15.37 -7.93
N GLU A 129 12.05 -14.96 -7.29
CA GLU A 129 11.64 -15.49 -5.99
C GLU A 129 11.40 -17.00 -6.03
N THR A 130 10.75 -17.51 -7.09
CA THR A 130 10.55 -18.97 -7.25
C THR A 130 11.86 -19.75 -7.34
N GLN A 131 12.94 -19.10 -7.79
CA GLN A 131 14.28 -19.70 -7.92
C GLN A 131 15.12 -19.55 -6.66
N ALA A 132 14.75 -18.65 -5.75
CA ALA A 132 15.59 -18.26 -4.61
C ALA A 132 15.83 -19.39 -3.60
N LYS A 133 14.91 -20.41 -3.50
CA LYS A 133 14.98 -21.51 -2.52
C LYS A 133 15.33 -21.01 -1.11
N LYS A 134 14.73 -19.89 -0.69
CA LYS A 134 14.93 -19.24 0.59
C LYS A 134 13.66 -19.28 1.43
N ASP A 135 13.80 -19.43 2.74
CA ASP A 135 12.65 -19.63 3.63
C ASP A 135 12.03 -18.30 4.07
N SER A 136 12.84 -17.26 4.30
CA SER A 136 12.33 -15.97 4.77
C SER A 136 12.03 -15.00 3.61
N LEU A 137 10.97 -14.20 3.77
CA LEU A 137 10.62 -13.13 2.84
C LEU A 137 11.80 -12.14 2.65
N GLN A 138 12.50 -11.82 3.73
CA GLN A 138 13.64 -10.91 3.67
C GLN A 138 14.78 -11.44 2.79
N GLU A 139 15.13 -12.72 2.92
CA GLU A 139 16.17 -13.34 2.09
C GLU A 139 15.76 -13.44 0.63
N ARG A 140 14.49 -13.77 0.36
CA ARG A 140 13.93 -13.77 -1.00
C ARG A 140 13.98 -12.38 -1.63
N THR A 141 13.60 -11.34 -0.87
CA THR A 141 13.66 -9.94 -1.33
C THR A 141 15.10 -9.51 -1.65
N ILE A 142 16.06 -9.87 -0.81
CA ILE A 142 17.49 -9.58 -1.07
C ILE A 142 17.95 -10.30 -2.34
N TYR A 143 17.59 -11.57 -2.51
CA TYR A 143 17.94 -12.33 -3.70
C TYR A 143 17.38 -11.69 -4.99
N THR A 144 16.09 -11.35 -4.99
CA THR A 144 15.44 -10.72 -6.16
C THR A 144 16.06 -9.35 -6.48
N LYS A 145 16.40 -8.56 -5.47
CA LYS A 145 17.13 -7.30 -5.67
C LYS A 145 18.52 -7.51 -6.30
N ASN A 146 19.25 -8.54 -5.90
CA ASN A 146 20.54 -8.85 -6.52
C ASN A 146 20.38 -9.26 -7.99
N VAL A 147 19.32 -10.00 -8.35
CA VAL A 147 19.00 -10.31 -9.75
C VAL A 147 18.70 -9.05 -10.54
N LEU A 148 17.86 -8.16 -10.00
CA LEU A 148 17.56 -6.87 -10.66
C LEU A 148 18.81 -6.00 -10.84
N LYS A 149 19.70 -5.99 -9.85
CA LYS A 149 20.98 -5.27 -9.93
C LYS A 149 21.85 -5.81 -11.06
N LEU A 150 21.99 -7.14 -11.16
CA LEU A 150 22.73 -7.78 -12.24
C LEU A 150 22.15 -7.42 -13.61
N ILE A 151 20.83 -7.46 -13.78
CA ILE A 151 20.15 -7.08 -15.01
C ILE A 151 20.44 -5.61 -15.36
N ALA A 152 20.34 -4.70 -14.40
CA ALA A 152 20.60 -3.27 -14.63
C ALA A 152 22.07 -3.01 -15.01
N GLU A 153 23.01 -3.71 -14.39
CA GLU A 153 24.45 -3.62 -14.72
C GLU A 153 24.72 -4.14 -16.15
N THR A 154 24.13 -5.28 -16.51
CA THR A 154 24.26 -5.85 -17.86
C THR A 154 23.67 -4.91 -18.92
N MET A 155 22.51 -4.30 -18.66
CA MET A 155 21.89 -3.33 -19.57
C MET A 155 22.73 -2.07 -19.77
N LYS A 156 23.55 -1.66 -18.78
CA LYS A 156 24.45 -0.51 -18.87
C LYS A 156 25.73 -0.79 -19.69
N MET A 157 26.09 -2.05 -19.83
CA MET A 157 27.31 -2.45 -20.57
C MET A 157 27.15 -2.35 -22.09
N ASP A 158 25.92 -2.28 -22.59
CA ASP A 158 25.60 -2.18 -24.01
C ASP A 158 24.91 -0.82 -24.28
N GLU A 159 25.59 0.04 -25.07
CA GLU A 159 25.11 1.39 -25.37
C GLU A 159 23.78 1.40 -26.14
N GLU A 160 23.52 0.42 -26.99
CA GLU A 160 22.30 0.32 -27.76
C GLU A 160 21.14 -0.09 -26.85
N ILE A 161 21.36 -1.10 -26.00
CA ILE A 161 20.39 -1.54 -24.98
C ILE A 161 20.12 -0.39 -23.99
N GLN A 162 21.14 0.36 -23.58
CA GLN A 162 20.99 1.49 -22.67
C GLN A 162 20.08 2.58 -23.27
N LYS A 163 20.27 2.95 -24.53
CA LYS A 163 19.43 3.93 -25.22
C LYS A 163 17.98 3.49 -25.34
N GLN A 164 17.73 2.22 -25.60
CA GLN A 164 16.38 1.67 -25.76
C GLN A 164 15.68 1.37 -24.42
N SER A 165 16.45 1.16 -23.36
CA SER A 165 15.95 0.66 -22.07
C SER A 165 16.16 1.62 -20.89
N GLY A 166 16.54 2.87 -21.14
CA GLY A 166 16.89 3.83 -20.08
C GLY A 166 15.84 3.95 -18.99
N TYR A 167 14.56 4.04 -19.35
CA TYR A 167 13.47 4.10 -18.37
C TYR A 167 13.33 2.81 -17.53
N LYS A 168 13.70 1.64 -18.09
CA LYS A 168 13.67 0.35 -17.35
C LYS A 168 14.75 0.35 -16.27
N ILE A 169 15.93 0.85 -16.61
CA ILE A 169 17.05 1.00 -15.68
C ILE A 169 16.66 1.94 -14.53
N ASP A 170 15.99 3.05 -14.80
CA ASP A 170 15.53 4.00 -13.80
C ASP A 170 14.49 3.38 -12.86
N ASN A 171 13.55 2.61 -13.39
CA ASN A 171 12.57 1.89 -12.57
C ASN A 171 13.21 0.80 -11.72
N ILE A 172 14.18 0.04 -12.26
CA ILE A 172 14.96 -0.93 -11.48
C ILE A 172 15.71 -0.21 -10.35
N ASN A 173 16.38 0.90 -10.63
CA ASN A 173 17.11 1.68 -9.62
C ASN A 173 16.18 2.17 -8.49
N ARG A 174 14.94 2.59 -8.82
CA ARG A 174 13.93 2.97 -7.82
C ARG A 174 13.60 1.81 -6.89
N VAL A 175 13.36 0.61 -7.42
CA VAL A 175 13.10 -0.59 -6.62
C VAL A 175 14.31 -0.96 -5.75
N LEU A 176 15.53 -0.86 -6.29
CA LEU A 176 16.76 -1.14 -5.54
C LEU A 176 16.98 -0.18 -4.36
N GLN A 177 16.58 1.08 -4.50
CA GLN A 177 16.67 2.10 -3.45
C GLN A 177 15.58 1.97 -2.38
N SER A 178 14.45 1.33 -2.68
CA SER A 178 13.37 1.10 -1.73
C SER A 178 13.81 0.12 -0.63
N ASN A 179 13.26 0.28 0.58
CA ASN A 179 13.57 -0.65 1.66
C ASN A 179 13.02 -2.06 1.36
N ASN A 180 13.61 -3.09 1.97
CA ASN A 180 13.26 -4.48 1.68
C ASN A 180 11.85 -4.85 2.15
N TYR A 181 11.36 -4.20 3.20
CA TYR A 181 9.99 -4.41 3.68
C TYR A 181 8.97 -3.94 2.64
N TYR A 182 9.12 -2.71 2.14
CA TYR A 182 8.26 -2.16 1.09
C TYR A 182 8.28 -3.04 -0.17
N VAL A 183 9.48 -3.40 -0.64
CA VAL A 183 9.63 -4.23 -1.86
C VAL A 183 8.99 -5.60 -1.69
N GLY A 184 9.12 -6.24 -0.53
CA GLY A 184 8.52 -7.55 -0.27
C GLY A 184 6.99 -7.55 -0.15
N HIS A 185 6.37 -6.37 0.00
CA HIS A 185 4.91 -6.23 0.06
C HIS A 185 4.28 -5.67 -1.22
N GLU A 186 5.04 -4.92 -2.01
CA GLU A 186 4.55 -4.27 -3.24
C GLU A 186 4.82 -5.10 -4.50
N TYR A 187 5.80 -5.97 -4.50
CA TYR A 187 6.24 -6.80 -5.62
C TYR A 187 6.25 -8.27 -5.25
#